data_de6e85c252a5c4888608ccdd3b363625
#
_entry.id   de6e85c252a5c4888608ccdd3b363625
#
_cell.length_a   1.000
_cell.length_b   1.000
_cell.length_c   1.000
_cell.angle_alpha   90.00
_cell.angle_beta   90.00
_cell.angle_gamma   90.00
#
_symmetry.space_group_name_H-M   'P 1'
#
loop_
_entity.id
_entity.type
_entity.pdbx_description
1 polymer ?
#
loop_
_entity_poly.entity_id
_entity_poly.type
_entity_poly.pdbx_seq_one_letter_code
_entity_poly.pdbx_strand_id
1 'polypeptide(L)' 'MARHKAYRCIVNAVRNGRLREPFTKDDFRRACPGFGEGTYNAFLYKHMVGNPGGNSELFEKVAPGKFRLVRPIKYGI' A
#
# COMPACT_ATOMS: atom_id res chain seq x y z
N MET A 1 9.50 -14.94 -8.26
CA MET A 1 8.10 -14.93 -7.86
C MET A 1 7.72 -13.55 -7.30
N ALA A 2 6.65 -12.98 -7.80
CA ALA A 2 6.21 -11.68 -7.32
C ALA A 2 5.46 -11.83 -6.02
N ARG A 3 6.04 -11.34 -4.93
CA ARG A 3 5.37 -11.25 -3.64
C ARG A 3 4.78 -9.85 -3.55
N HIS A 4 3.61 -9.76 -2.96
CA HIS A 4 2.98 -8.46 -2.76
C HIS A 4 2.84 -7.68 -4.06
N LYS A 5 2.16 -8.27 -5.04
CA LYS A 5 1.89 -7.58 -6.30
C LYS A 5 1.21 -6.23 -6.04
N ALA A 6 0.36 -6.18 -5.02
CA ALA A 6 -0.31 -4.93 -4.66
C ALA A 6 0.69 -3.87 -4.24
N TYR A 7 1.72 -4.25 -3.49
CA TYR A 7 2.75 -3.29 -3.08
C TYR A 7 3.49 -2.73 -4.29
N ARG A 8 3.88 -3.60 -5.23
CA ARG A 8 4.56 -3.15 -6.45
C ARG A 8 3.69 -2.16 -7.23
N CYS A 9 2.40 -2.46 -7.33
CA CYS A 9 1.48 -1.57 -8.03
C CYS A 9 1.40 -0.22 -7.33
N ILE A 10 1.33 -0.22 -6.01
CA ILE A 10 1.28 1.03 -5.24
C ILE A 10 2.57 1.84 -5.43
N VAL A 11 3.73 1.19 -5.34
CA VAL A 11 5.01 1.88 -5.51
C VAL A 11 5.08 2.50 -6.91
N ASN A 12 4.72 1.74 -7.92
CA ASN A 12 4.76 2.24 -9.30
C ASN A 12 3.77 3.39 -9.50
N ALA A 13 2.59 3.29 -8.90
CA ALA A 13 1.57 4.34 -9.02
C ALA A 13 2.03 5.64 -8.35
N VAL A 14 2.67 5.53 -7.20
CA VAL A 14 3.22 6.70 -6.52
C VAL A 14 4.33 7.33 -7.37
N ARG A 15 5.22 6.52 -7.91
CA ARG A 15 6.32 7.02 -8.74
C ARG A 15 5.82 7.68 -10.02
N ASN A 16 4.73 7.16 -10.58
CA ASN A 16 4.17 7.69 -11.82
C ASN A 16 3.20 8.85 -11.60
N GLY A 17 2.95 9.23 -10.36
CA GLY A 17 2.03 10.30 -10.05
C GLY A 17 0.55 9.93 -10.13
N ARG A 18 0.24 8.64 -10.34
CA ARG A 18 -1.16 8.19 -10.37
C ARG A 18 -1.76 8.04 -8.98
N LEU A 19 -0.91 7.90 -7.96
CA LEU A 19 -1.34 7.74 -6.58
C LEU A 19 -0.57 8.75 -5.74
N ARG A 20 -1.29 9.67 -5.12
CA ARG A 20 -0.68 10.69 -4.28
C ARG A 20 -0.73 10.31 -2.82
N GLU A 21 0.35 10.58 -2.12
CA GLU A 21 0.39 10.36 -0.68
C GLU A 21 -0.04 11.62 0.05
N PRO A 22 -0.79 11.50 1.14
CA PRO A 22 -1.31 10.25 1.68
C PRO A 22 -2.50 9.75 0.85
N PHE A 23 -2.66 8.44 0.79
CA PHE A 23 -3.73 7.84 -0.01
C PHE A 23 -4.67 7.02 0.87
N THR A 24 -5.88 6.83 0.35
CA THR A 24 -6.90 6.03 1.03
C THR A 24 -7.00 4.67 0.34
N LYS A 25 -7.79 3.78 0.94
CA LYS A 25 -8.12 2.51 0.33
C LYS A 25 -8.77 2.70 -1.05
N ASP A 26 -9.64 3.69 -1.17
CA ASP A 26 -10.30 3.96 -2.45
C ASP A 26 -9.32 4.47 -3.49
N ASP A 27 -8.36 5.28 -3.09
CA ASP A 27 -7.30 5.74 -3.99
C ASP A 27 -6.48 4.55 -4.48
N PHE A 28 -6.15 3.64 -3.58
CA PHE A 28 -5.44 2.41 -3.91
C PHE A 28 -6.25 1.60 -4.94
N ARG A 29 -7.54 1.42 -4.69
CA ARG A 29 -8.39 0.67 -5.60
C ARG A 29 -8.42 1.28 -7.00
N ARG A 30 -8.52 2.59 -7.08
CA ARG A 30 -8.55 3.27 -8.37
C ARG A 30 -7.21 3.19 -9.10
N ALA A 31 -6.12 3.33 -8.39
CA ALA A 31 -4.79 3.32 -9.00
C ALA A 31 -4.35 1.90 -9.37
N CYS A 32 -4.83 0.91 -8.65
CA CYS A 32 -4.40 -0.48 -8.80
C CYS A 32 -5.61 -1.40 -8.93
N PRO A 33 -6.34 -1.34 -10.06
CA PRO A 33 -7.49 -2.22 -10.25
C PRO A 33 -7.05 -3.65 -10.48
N GLY A 34 -7.98 -4.59 -10.33
CA GLY A 34 -7.74 -5.98 -10.67
C GLY A 34 -7.40 -6.88 -9.50
N PHE A 35 -7.31 -6.35 -8.29
CA PHE A 35 -7.14 -7.17 -7.09
C PHE A 35 -8.50 -7.51 -6.50
N GLY A 36 -8.54 -8.53 -5.65
CA GLY A 36 -9.78 -8.90 -4.97
C GLY A 36 -10.12 -7.92 -3.86
N GLU A 37 -11.40 -7.92 -3.44
CA GLU A 37 -11.85 -7.04 -2.37
C GLU A 37 -11.10 -7.29 -1.06
N GLY A 38 -10.75 -8.55 -0.79
CA GLY A 38 -9.97 -8.86 0.41
C GLY A 38 -8.64 -8.13 0.43
N THR A 39 -8.00 -7.99 -0.72
CA THR A 39 -6.74 -7.27 -0.83
C THR A 39 -6.94 -5.79 -0.49
N TYR A 40 -7.95 -5.16 -1.08
CA TYR A 40 -8.20 -3.74 -0.81
C TYR A 40 -8.57 -3.49 0.64
N ASN A 41 -9.32 -4.41 1.24
CA ASN A 41 -9.77 -4.23 2.61
C ASN A 41 -8.68 -4.48 3.65
N ALA A 42 -7.71 -5.33 3.35
CA ALA A 42 -6.77 -5.80 4.36
C ALA A 42 -5.31 -5.40 4.14
N PHE A 43 -4.89 -5.21 2.89
CA PHE A 43 -3.46 -5.10 2.59
C PHE A 43 -2.76 -3.94 3.30
N LEU A 44 -3.37 -2.76 3.27
CA LEU A 44 -2.76 -1.58 3.89
C LEU A 44 -2.62 -1.75 5.39
N TYR A 45 -3.65 -2.31 6.03
CA TYR A 45 -3.62 -2.51 7.48
C TYR A 45 -2.70 -3.66 7.87
N LYS A 46 -2.65 -4.71 7.08
CA LYS A 46 -1.80 -5.86 7.35
C LYS A 46 -0.32 -5.48 7.38
N HIS A 47 0.07 -4.57 6.52
CA HIS A 47 1.47 -4.15 6.41
C HIS A 47 1.71 -2.75 6.98
N MET A 48 0.85 -2.31 7.87
CA MET A 48 0.97 -1.00 8.51
C MET A 48 1.99 -1.04 9.63
N VAL A 49 2.76 0.04 9.77
CA VAL A 49 3.70 0.17 10.88
C VAL A 49 2.94 0.03 12.20
N GLY A 50 3.48 -0.79 13.09
CA GLY A 50 2.87 -1.02 14.39
C GLY A 50 1.84 -2.12 14.43
N ASN A 51 1.52 -2.75 13.30
CA ASN A 51 0.60 -3.88 13.29
C ASN A 51 1.29 -5.09 13.94
N PRO A 52 0.69 -5.68 14.96
CA PRO A 52 1.34 -6.75 15.72
C PRO A 52 1.42 -8.10 15.01
N GLY A 53 0.93 -8.20 13.79
CA GLY A 53 0.88 -9.46 13.05
C GLY A 53 2.21 -9.97 12.52
N GLY A 54 3.31 -9.24 12.71
CA GLY A 54 4.62 -9.70 12.27
C GLY A 54 4.89 -9.59 10.78
N ASN A 55 4.03 -8.91 10.05
CA ASN A 55 4.21 -8.69 8.62
C ASN A 55 5.18 -7.53 8.36
N SER A 56 5.74 -7.49 7.15
CA SER A 56 6.60 -6.38 6.75
C SER A 56 5.85 -5.06 6.89
N GLU A 57 6.53 -4.05 7.44
CA GLU A 57 5.95 -2.73 7.63
C GLU A 57 6.19 -1.90 6.38
N LEU A 58 5.20 -1.81 5.53
CA LEU A 58 5.31 -1.15 4.23
C LEU A 58 4.59 0.19 4.17
N PHE A 59 3.64 0.42 5.07
CA PHE A 59 2.81 1.62 5.04
C PHE A 59 2.77 2.28 6.41
N GLU A 60 2.70 3.60 6.42
CA GLU A 60 2.53 4.37 7.63
C GLU A 60 1.17 5.07 7.58
N LYS A 61 0.37 4.90 8.63
CA LYS A 61 -0.91 5.57 8.75
C LYS A 61 -0.65 6.98 9.27
N VAL A 62 -0.97 7.99 8.46
CA VAL A 62 -0.70 9.39 8.83
C VAL A 62 -1.94 10.10 9.33
N ALA A 63 -3.14 9.54 9.08
CA ALA A 63 -4.41 10.07 9.55
C ALA A 63 -5.43 8.94 9.43
N PRO A 64 -6.62 9.05 10.03
CA PRO A 64 -7.62 7.99 9.88
C PRO A 64 -7.87 7.68 8.40
N GLY A 65 -7.64 6.44 8.01
CA GLY A 65 -7.84 5.97 6.64
C GLY A 65 -6.84 6.48 5.61
N LYS A 66 -5.78 7.19 6.02
CA LYS A 66 -4.81 7.74 5.10
C LYS A 66 -3.43 7.17 5.37
N PHE A 67 -2.75 6.76 4.30
CA PHE A 67 -1.50 6.02 4.38
C PHE A 67 -0.45 6.61 3.45
N ARG A 68 0.81 6.35 3.78
CA ARG A 68 1.92 6.63 2.87
C ARG A 68 2.90 5.47 2.92
N LEU A 69 3.76 5.39 1.92
CA LEU A 69 4.80 4.37 1.87
C LEU A 69 5.86 4.66 2.94
N VAL A 70 6.29 3.60 3.63
CA VAL A 70 7.45 3.70 4.52
C VAL A 70 8.69 3.88 3.65
N ARG A 71 9.55 4.79 4.03
CA ARG A 71 10.80 5.02 3.30
C ARG A 71 11.98 4.61 4.14
N PRO A 72 13.04 4.10 3.50
CA PRO A 72 13.19 3.90 2.05
C PRO A 72 12.27 2.79 1.55
N ILE A 73 11.96 2.82 0.25
CA ILE A 73 11.12 1.81 -0.38
C ILE A 73 11.79 0.45 -0.22
N LYS A 74 11.03 -0.53 0.28
CA LYS A 74 11.59 -1.83 0.60
C LYS A 74 11.89 -2.67 -0.64
N TYR A 75 10.95 -2.70 -1.58
CA TYR A 75 11.08 -3.47 -2.81
C TYR A 75 9.97 -3.02 -3.77
N GLY A 76 9.83 -3.72 -4.90
CA GLY A 76 8.75 -3.41 -5.84
C GLY A 76 9.16 -2.46 -6.95
N ILE A 77 10.42 -2.22 -7.07
CA ILE A 77 10.97 -1.33 -8.09
C ILE A 77 11.22 -2.09 -9.38
#